data_11bcf2b82c0c92f47add3a3f5197a9d2
#
_entry.id   11bcf2b82c0c92f47add3a3f5197a9d2
#
_cell.length_a   1.000
_cell.length_b   1.000
_cell.length_c   1.000
_cell.angle_alpha   90.00
_cell.angle_beta   90.00
_cell.angle_gamma   90.00
#
_symmetry.space_group_name_H-M   'P 1'
#
loop_
_entity.id
_entity.type
_entity.pdbx_description
1 polymer ?
#
loop_
_entity_poly.entity_id
_entity_poly.type
_entity_poly.pdbx_seq_one_letter_code
_entity_poly.pdbx_strand_id
1 'polypeptide(L)'
;MSGDERAIADFVQARLSQKHGWGVERIEDTLIATWPGGGSGSGRRILLCGHLDTVPGEEGYQEDEDYLYGLGACDMKGGLAVMLALADEQLMDATTLVFYPCEEVAFERNGLHRLGSREALLADHDVAVLLEPTDGAVELGCQGTLRVRLDLHGRRAHTSRPWMGVNAIDRLGTVLARVNDFDRRSPELGAVVFRESLSPVRVESFVANNVVPDKAALWLNYRFAPDLTIAQAKDRLVAWIAPELTDDDTITLEDAASAGTPNPEGFEALIRRAGSVRAKLGWTDVSFLSGLGVPSVNFGPGDPLLAHSGHERVAKSALVASLAALSSWIGIDRESRTT
;
A
#
# COMPACT_ATOMS: atom_id res chain seq x y z
N MET A 1 -16.07 -2.60 -2.57
CA MET A 1 -15.06 -2.67 -3.66
C MET A 1 -14.68 -1.25 -4.02
N SER A 2 -13.50 -1.07 -4.58
CA SER A 2 -13.02 0.27 -4.96
C SER A 2 -13.99 0.98 -5.93
N GLY A 3 -14.45 2.16 -5.51
CA GLY A 3 -15.43 2.98 -6.23
C GLY A 3 -16.89 2.76 -5.81
N ASP A 4 -17.15 1.95 -4.77
CA ASP A 4 -18.49 1.70 -4.20
C ASP A 4 -18.40 1.65 -2.66
N GLU A 5 -17.77 2.68 -2.07
CA GLU A 5 -17.50 2.73 -0.63
C GLU A 5 -18.56 3.48 0.17
N ARG A 6 -19.58 4.04 -0.49
CA ARG A 6 -20.59 4.88 0.16
C ARG A 6 -21.22 4.23 1.38
N ALA A 7 -21.62 2.95 1.27
CA ALA A 7 -22.30 2.26 2.37
C ALA A 7 -21.42 2.10 3.62
N ILE A 8 -20.15 1.75 3.44
CA ILE A 8 -19.21 1.66 4.56
C ILE A 8 -18.84 3.05 5.09
N ALA A 9 -18.71 4.06 4.23
CA ALA A 9 -18.51 5.44 4.65
C ALA A 9 -19.69 5.96 5.49
N ASP A 10 -20.94 5.69 5.06
CA ASP A 10 -22.15 6.03 5.82
C ASP A 10 -22.17 5.35 7.19
N PHE A 11 -21.79 4.08 7.27
CA PHE A 11 -21.69 3.34 8.54
C PHE A 11 -20.63 3.95 9.46
N VAL A 12 -19.43 4.21 8.96
CA VAL A 12 -18.34 4.82 9.73
C VAL A 12 -18.74 6.22 10.21
N GLN A 13 -19.34 7.04 9.35
CA GLN A 13 -19.82 8.37 9.71
C GLN A 13 -20.87 8.29 10.83
N ALA A 14 -21.87 7.41 10.69
CA ALA A 14 -22.90 7.24 11.71
C ALA A 14 -22.32 6.81 13.06
N ARG A 15 -21.31 5.92 13.03
CA ARG A 15 -20.62 5.44 14.24
C ARG A 15 -19.83 6.56 14.92
N LEU A 16 -19.06 7.36 14.17
CA LEU A 16 -18.26 8.45 14.68
C LEU A 16 -19.09 9.63 15.17
N SER A 17 -20.20 9.95 14.49
CA SER A 17 -21.08 11.06 14.86
C SER A 17 -21.79 10.86 16.21
N GLN A 18 -21.82 9.63 16.73
CA GLN A 18 -22.33 9.30 18.06
C GLN A 18 -21.29 9.50 19.18
N LYS A 19 -20.02 9.80 18.82
CA LYS A 19 -18.93 9.92 19.78
C LYS A 19 -18.79 11.33 20.27
N HIS A 20 -18.91 11.53 21.58
CA HIS A 20 -18.73 12.84 22.21
C HIS A 20 -17.28 13.33 22.03
N GLY A 21 -17.14 14.61 21.66
CA GLY A 21 -15.84 15.27 21.56
C GLY A 21 -15.13 15.11 20.21
N TRP A 22 -15.59 14.21 19.34
CA TRP A 22 -15.08 14.07 17.99
C TRP A 22 -15.75 15.04 17.02
N GLY A 23 -14.95 15.82 16.28
CA GLY A 23 -15.39 16.54 15.10
C GLY A 23 -15.34 15.61 13.88
N VAL A 24 -16.43 15.52 13.10
CA VAL A 24 -16.48 14.65 11.92
C VAL A 24 -16.77 15.47 10.68
N GLU A 25 -15.90 15.40 9.68
CA GLU A 25 -16.05 16.00 8.35
C GLU A 25 -16.08 14.88 7.31
N ARG A 26 -16.87 15.06 6.23
CA ARG A 26 -16.91 14.16 5.09
C ARG A 26 -16.63 14.92 3.80
N ILE A 27 -15.72 14.37 2.98
CA ILE A 27 -15.39 14.87 1.64
C ILE A 27 -15.58 13.70 0.68
N GLU A 28 -16.65 13.71 -0.12
CA GLU A 28 -17.11 12.55 -0.90
C GLU A 28 -17.30 11.34 0.03
N ASP A 29 -16.54 10.26 -0.14
CA ASP A 29 -16.56 9.08 0.74
C ASP A 29 -15.34 9.03 1.69
N THR A 30 -14.50 10.06 1.72
CA THR A 30 -13.46 10.22 2.74
C THR A 30 -14.04 10.85 4.01
N LEU A 31 -13.73 10.26 5.16
CA LEU A 31 -14.13 10.76 6.49
C LEU A 31 -12.91 11.18 7.27
N ILE A 32 -12.97 12.36 7.86
CA ILE A 32 -11.94 12.92 8.74
C ILE A 32 -12.58 13.14 10.09
N ALA A 33 -12.13 12.41 11.11
CA ALA A 33 -12.59 12.57 12.48
C ALA A 33 -11.44 13.09 13.33
N THR A 34 -11.67 14.20 14.05
CA THR A 34 -10.66 14.90 14.86
C THR A 34 -11.00 14.87 16.33
N TRP A 35 -10.04 14.50 17.16
CA TRP A 35 -10.07 14.56 18.61
C TRP A 35 -9.01 15.53 19.11
N PRO A 36 -9.36 16.54 19.93
CA PRO A 36 -8.42 17.60 20.33
C PRO A 36 -7.38 17.18 21.38
N GLY A 37 -7.53 15.98 21.95
CA GLY A 37 -6.70 15.50 23.07
C GLY A 37 -7.25 15.85 24.45
N GLY A 38 -6.85 15.08 25.48
CA GLY A 38 -7.31 15.20 26.86
C GLY A 38 -6.53 16.20 27.74
N GLY A 39 -5.64 17.02 27.19
CA GLY A 39 -4.95 18.10 27.89
C GLY A 39 -3.75 17.70 28.77
N SER A 40 -3.55 16.41 29.08
CA SER A 40 -2.39 15.88 29.82
C SER A 40 -1.49 14.97 28.96
N GLY A 41 -1.73 14.93 27.65
CA GLY A 41 -0.96 14.16 26.68
C GLY A 41 0.43 14.72 26.40
N SER A 42 1.17 14.06 25.52
CA SER A 42 2.51 14.51 25.09
C SER A 42 2.49 15.79 24.26
N GLY A 43 1.30 16.22 23.84
CA GLY A 43 1.09 17.34 22.91
C GLY A 43 1.30 16.96 21.45
N ARG A 44 1.51 15.67 21.16
CA ARG A 44 1.64 15.18 19.78
C ARG A 44 0.31 15.21 19.04
N ARG A 45 0.40 15.43 17.76
CA ARG A 45 -0.71 15.30 16.81
C ARG A 45 -0.52 14.03 16.01
N ILE A 46 -1.40 13.08 16.25
CA ILE A 46 -1.30 11.71 15.69
C ILE A 46 -2.33 11.56 14.59
N LEU A 47 -1.88 11.07 13.42
CA LEU A 47 -2.73 10.71 12.31
C LEU A 47 -2.85 9.18 12.22
N LEU A 48 -4.07 8.66 12.16
CA LEU A 48 -4.36 7.26 11.87
C LEU A 48 -5.16 7.18 10.58
N CYS A 49 -4.70 6.39 9.62
CA CYS A 49 -5.34 6.26 8.31
C CYS A 49 -5.72 4.81 8.01
N GLY A 50 -6.82 4.62 7.29
CA GLY A 50 -7.21 3.33 6.77
C GLY A 50 -8.16 3.44 5.59
N HIS A 51 -8.00 2.55 4.60
CA HIS A 51 -8.84 2.55 3.42
C HIS A 51 -10.14 1.75 3.61
N LEU A 52 -11.20 2.21 2.94
CA LEU A 52 -12.55 1.65 3.04
C LEU A 52 -12.80 0.54 2.01
N ASP A 53 -12.08 0.57 0.91
CA ASP A 53 -12.26 -0.33 -0.22
C ASP A 53 -11.58 -1.69 -0.02
N THR A 54 -11.82 -2.56 -0.96
CA THR A 54 -11.21 -3.88 -1.09
C THR A 54 -11.02 -4.19 -2.56
N VAL A 55 -10.11 -5.09 -2.88
CA VAL A 55 -10.05 -5.72 -4.21
C VAL A 55 -11.38 -6.40 -4.56
N PRO A 56 -11.68 -6.67 -5.84
CA PRO A 56 -12.84 -7.46 -6.23
C PRO A 56 -12.80 -8.87 -5.62
N GLY A 57 -13.95 -9.33 -5.09
CA GLY A 57 -14.12 -10.67 -4.51
C GLY A 57 -15.58 -10.90 -4.08
N GLU A 58 -15.92 -12.14 -3.78
CA GLU A 58 -17.27 -12.57 -3.38
C GLU A 58 -17.28 -13.23 -2.00
N GLU A 59 -16.16 -13.20 -1.26
CA GLU A 59 -15.99 -13.82 0.04
C GLU A 59 -16.88 -13.16 1.08
N GLY A 60 -17.93 -13.88 1.48
CA GLY A 60 -18.92 -13.45 2.47
C GLY A 60 -18.36 -13.50 3.88
N TYR A 61 -18.98 -12.72 4.79
CA TYR A 61 -18.64 -12.74 6.21
C TYR A 61 -18.95 -14.10 6.86
N GLN A 62 -17.98 -14.61 7.60
CA GLN A 62 -18.11 -15.75 8.50
C GLN A 62 -17.28 -15.50 9.77
N GLU A 63 -17.59 -16.18 10.86
CA GLU A 63 -16.78 -16.17 12.08
C GLU A 63 -16.78 -17.53 12.78
N ASP A 64 -15.69 -17.80 13.47
CA ASP A 64 -15.58 -18.88 14.45
C ASP A 64 -15.11 -18.32 15.81
N GLU A 65 -14.60 -19.18 16.69
CA GLU A 65 -14.12 -18.76 18.01
C GLU A 65 -12.94 -17.78 17.90
N ASP A 66 -12.02 -18.00 16.95
CA ASP A 66 -10.73 -17.31 16.87
C ASP A 66 -10.65 -16.25 15.78
N TYR A 67 -11.42 -16.39 14.67
CA TYR A 67 -11.25 -15.59 13.45
C TYR A 67 -12.54 -14.95 12.96
N LEU A 68 -12.35 -13.84 12.27
CA LEU A 68 -13.33 -13.21 11.38
C LEU A 68 -12.85 -13.41 9.93
N TYR A 69 -13.69 -13.99 9.08
CA TYR A 69 -13.42 -14.29 7.68
C TYR A 69 -14.21 -13.34 6.78
N GLY A 70 -13.69 -13.05 5.61
CA GLY A 70 -14.38 -12.30 4.58
C GLY A 70 -13.48 -11.31 3.87
N LEU A 71 -13.95 -10.82 2.74
CA LEU A 71 -13.23 -9.86 1.90
C LEU A 71 -12.93 -8.57 2.68
N GLY A 72 -11.65 -8.19 2.73
CA GLY A 72 -11.17 -7.05 3.49
C GLY A 72 -11.09 -7.28 5.01
N ALA A 73 -11.32 -8.51 5.52
CA ALA A 73 -11.20 -8.80 6.96
C ALA A 73 -9.79 -8.50 7.46
N CYS A 74 -8.79 -8.80 6.65
CA CYS A 74 -7.38 -8.52 6.88
C CYS A 74 -7.00 -7.16 6.31
N ASP A 75 -7.33 -6.90 5.06
CA ASP A 75 -6.92 -5.73 4.26
C ASP A 75 -8.13 -4.89 3.83
N MET A 76 -8.45 -3.78 4.58
CA MET A 76 -7.92 -3.54 5.93
C MET A 76 -9.05 -3.20 6.93
N LYS A 77 -10.25 -3.84 6.80
CA LYS A 77 -11.40 -3.57 7.71
C LYS A 77 -11.10 -3.92 9.17
N GLY A 78 -10.19 -4.87 9.43
CA GLY A 78 -9.67 -5.11 10.77
C GLY A 78 -8.99 -3.88 11.35
N GLY A 79 -8.19 -3.16 10.56
CA GLY A 79 -7.58 -1.88 10.92
C GLY A 79 -8.64 -0.80 11.18
N LEU A 80 -9.66 -0.69 10.31
CA LEU A 80 -10.77 0.25 10.51
C LEU A 80 -11.53 -0.02 11.80
N ALA A 81 -11.74 -1.29 12.15
CA ALA A 81 -12.40 -1.66 13.41
C ALA A 81 -11.58 -1.20 14.62
N VAL A 82 -10.26 -1.32 14.57
CA VAL A 82 -9.35 -0.81 15.62
C VAL A 82 -9.44 0.73 15.71
N MET A 83 -9.46 1.45 14.57
CA MET A 83 -9.64 2.91 14.57
C MET A 83 -10.97 3.33 15.21
N LEU A 84 -12.07 2.65 14.86
CA LEU A 84 -13.38 2.91 15.44
C LEU A 84 -13.44 2.58 16.93
N ALA A 85 -12.74 1.55 17.40
CA ALA A 85 -12.65 1.21 18.82
C ALA A 85 -11.82 2.25 19.60
N LEU A 86 -10.77 2.82 19.00
CA LEU A 86 -10.03 3.95 19.57
C LEU A 86 -10.91 5.20 19.76
N ALA A 87 -11.87 5.42 18.85
CA ALA A 87 -12.83 6.52 18.99
C ALA A 87 -13.82 6.34 20.16
N ASP A 88 -13.89 5.16 20.75
CA ASP A 88 -14.65 4.89 21.99
C ASP A 88 -13.86 5.27 23.27
N GLU A 89 -12.58 5.59 23.13
CA GLU A 89 -11.69 5.93 24.24
C GLU A 89 -11.48 7.45 24.33
N GLN A 90 -11.11 7.93 25.51
CA GLN A 90 -10.63 9.29 25.71
C GLN A 90 -9.11 9.32 25.53
N LEU A 91 -8.68 9.76 24.37
CA LEU A 91 -7.26 9.78 24.01
C LEU A 91 -6.58 11.00 24.62
N MET A 92 -5.34 10.83 25.11
CA MET A 92 -4.55 11.91 25.70
C MET A 92 -3.95 12.82 24.64
N ASP A 93 -3.39 12.26 23.58
CA ASP A 93 -2.84 13.01 22.46
C ASP A 93 -3.93 13.42 21.46
N ALA A 94 -3.73 14.56 20.79
CA ALA A 94 -4.61 14.99 19.71
C ALA A 94 -4.53 13.96 18.57
N THR A 95 -5.68 13.48 18.12
CA THR A 95 -5.74 12.36 17.15
C THR A 95 -6.70 12.67 16.03
N THR A 96 -6.24 12.44 14.80
CA THR A 96 -7.08 12.50 13.60
C THR A 96 -7.19 11.10 13.00
N LEU A 97 -8.42 10.66 12.74
CA LEU A 97 -8.71 9.42 12.02
C LEU A 97 -9.15 9.78 10.61
N VAL A 98 -8.51 9.18 9.60
CA VAL A 98 -8.89 9.35 8.19
C VAL A 98 -9.26 7.99 7.62
N PHE A 99 -10.53 7.88 7.19
CA PHE A 99 -11.05 6.72 6.47
C PHE A 99 -11.27 7.14 5.01
N TYR A 100 -10.61 6.49 4.07
CA TYR A 100 -10.58 6.97 2.69
C TYR A 100 -10.86 5.85 1.67
N PRO A 101 -11.47 6.16 0.51
CA PRO A 101 -11.79 5.20 -0.53
C PRO A 101 -10.63 5.01 -1.53
N CYS A 102 -10.72 3.97 -2.36
CA CYS A 102 -9.94 3.79 -3.57
C CYS A 102 -8.42 3.68 -3.38
N GLU A 103 -7.93 3.02 -2.32
CA GLU A 103 -6.50 2.68 -2.16
C GLU A 103 -6.06 1.62 -3.16
N GLU A 104 -6.90 0.60 -3.37
CA GLU A 104 -6.63 -0.61 -4.15
C GLU A 104 -6.69 -0.43 -5.69
N VAL A 105 -6.70 0.81 -6.13
CA VAL A 105 -6.80 1.16 -7.56
C VAL A 105 -5.76 2.20 -7.96
N ALA A 106 -5.90 2.79 -9.17
CA ALA A 106 -4.96 3.78 -9.65
C ALA A 106 -4.84 4.99 -8.71
N PHE A 107 -3.60 5.44 -8.49
CA PHE A 107 -3.20 6.51 -7.59
C PHE A 107 -4.07 7.78 -7.69
N GLU A 108 -4.47 8.18 -8.90
CA GLU A 108 -5.29 9.38 -9.15
C GLU A 108 -6.70 9.28 -8.55
N ARG A 109 -7.14 8.08 -8.19
CA ARG A 109 -8.45 7.82 -7.59
C ARG A 109 -8.40 7.72 -6.07
N ASN A 110 -7.21 7.53 -5.49
CA ASN A 110 -7.01 7.35 -4.06
C ASN A 110 -7.57 8.54 -3.26
N GLY A 111 -8.45 8.26 -2.31
CA GLY A 111 -9.16 9.28 -1.54
C GLY A 111 -8.26 10.15 -0.67
N LEU A 112 -7.12 9.61 -0.20
CA LEU A 112 -6.15 10.37 0.59
C LEU A 112 -5.46 11.44 -0.26
N HIS A 113 -5.12 11.11 -1.52
CA HIS A 113 -4.51 12.05 -2.48
C HIS A 113 -5.51 13.09 -3.03
N ARG A 114 -6.81 12.76 -3.00
CA ARG A 114 -7.88 13.65 -3.51
C ARG A 114 -8.38 14.66 -2.49
N LEU A 115 -7.79 14.72 -1.30
CA LEU A 115 -8.16 15.71 -0.28
C LEU A 115 -7.89 17.16 -0.69
N GLY A 116 -7.07 17.41 -1.71
CA GLY A 116 -6.83 18.71 -2.30
C GLY A 116 -6.39 19.74 -1.26
N SER A 117 -7.20 20.79 -1.03
CA SER A 117 -6.88 21.84 -0.03
C SER A 117 -6.77 21.34 1.42
N ARG A 118 -7.20 20.11 1.72
CA ARG A 118 -7.08 19.48 3.04
C ARG A 118 -5.77 18.69 3.21
N GLU A 119 -4.94 18.59 2.17
CA GLU A 119 -3.60 17.98 2.27
C GLU A 119 -2.74 18.64 3.35
N ALA A 120 -2.87 19.95 3.51
CA ALA A 120 -2.20 20.69 4.58
C ALA A 120 -2.62 20.21 5.99
N LEU A 121 -3.83 19.67 6.16
CA LEU A 121 -4.26 19.06 7.42
C LEU A 121 -3.43 17.81 7.71
N LEU A 122 -3.15 16.97 6.71
CA LEU A 122 -2.34 15.77 6.91
C LEU A 122 -0.91 16.13 7.29
N ALA A 123 -0.32 17.12 6.61
CA ALA A 123 1.04 17.60 6.88
C ALA A 123 1.20 18.24 8.27
N ASP A 124 0.11 18.63 8.93
CA ASP A 124 0.14 19.24 10.27
C ASP A 124 0.15 18.20 11.40
N HIS A 125 0.59 16.96 11.14
CA HIS A 125 0.74 15.91 12.14
C HIS A 125 2.20 15.59 12.40
N ASP A 126 2.50 15.20 13.65
CA ASP A 126 3.87 14.87 14.06
C ASP A 126 4.26 13.44 13.68
N VAL A 127 3.27 12.54 13.61
CA VAL A 127 3.43 11.12 13.23
C VAL A 127 2.15 10.57 12.61
N ALA A 128 2.28 9.56 11.76
CA ALA A 128 1.14 8.87 11.15
C ALA A 128 1.27 7.34 11.20
N VAL A 129 0.15 6.65 11.41
CA VAL A 129 0.06 5.18 11.30
C VAL A 129 -1.01 4.84 10.28
N LEU A 130 -0.65 4.02 9.28
CA LEU A 130 -1.59 3.33 8.42
C LEU A 130 -1.91 1.97 9.05
N LEU A 131 -3.20 1.68 9.24
CA LEU A 131 -3.60 0.46 9.94
C LEU A 131 -3.70 -0.76 9.01
N GLU A 132 -2.75 -0.83 8.08
CA GLU A 132 -2.51 -1.93 7.16
C GLU A 132 -2.24 -3.27 7.89
N PRO A 133 -2.51 -4.42 7.26
CA PRO A 133 -2.17 -5.71 7.86
C PRO A 133 -0.64 -5.85 7.98
N THR A 134 -0.17 -6.06 9.20
CA THR A 134 1.25 -6.21 9.52
C THR A 134 1.53 -7.35 10.50
N ASP A 135 0.51 -8.15 10.84
CA ASP A 135 0.61 -9.16 11.89
C ASP A 135 1.16 -8.59 13.22
N GLY A 136 0.78 -7.34 13.53
CA GLY A 136 1.21 -6.63 14.73
C GLY A 136 2.68 -6.18 14.76
N ALA A 137 3.43 -6.32 13.67
CA ALA A 137 4.77 -5.71 13.53
C ALA A 137 4.65 -4.24 13.13
N VAL A 138 5.62 -3.41 13.52
CA VAL A 138 5.77 -2.08 12.93
C VAL A 138 6.54 -2.20 11.61
N GLU A 139 5.91 -1.81 10.50
CA GLU A 139 6.57 -1.82 9.20
C GLU A 139 6.98 -0.40 8.80
N LEU A 140 8.29 -0.20 8.62
CA LEU A 140 8.89 1.09 8.28
C LEU A 140 8.96 1.29 6.77
N GLY A 141 8.55 2.48 6.33
CA GLY A 141 8.54 2.86 4.92
C GLY A 141 7.67 1.95 4.06
N CYS A 142 7.86 2.01 2.75
CA CYS A 142 7.30 1.05 1.80
C CYS A 142 8.10 1.09 0.50
N GLN A 143 8.10 -0.01 -0.27
CA GLN A 143 8.74 -0.01 -1.59
C GLN A 143 7.94 0.85 -2.58
N GLY A 144 8.66 1.53 -3.46
CA GLY A 144 8.06 2.12 -4.64
C GLY A 144 7.74 1.06 -5.69
N THR A 145 6.90 1.43 -6.63
CA THR A 145 6.53 0.57 -7.75
C THR A 145 6.62 1.32 -9.06
N LEU A 146 7.01 0.63 -10.12
CA LEU A 146 6.83 1.11 -11.48
C LEU A 146 6.44 -0.04 -12.38
N ARG A 147 5.56 0.26 -13.34
CA ARG A 147 5.15 -0.65 -14.40
C ARG A 147 5.59 -0.09 -15.74
N VAL A 148 6.38 -0.87 -16.45
CA VAL A 148 6.79 -0.52 -17.80
C VAL A 148 6.23 -1.52 -18.79
N ARG A 149 5.89 -1.01 -19.97
CA ARG A 149 5.60 -1.80 -21.17
C ARG A 149 6.77 -1.72 -22.12
N LEU A 150 7.22 -2.85 -22.56
CA LEU A 150 8.24 -3.03 -23.56
C LEU A 150 7.61 -3.57 -24.85
N ASP A 151 7.71 -2.83 -25.95
CA ASP A 151 7.28 -3.26 -27.27
C ASP A 151 8.50 -3.67 -28.10
N LEU A 152 8.54 -4.94 -28.50
CA LEU A 152 9.59 -5.54 -29.31
C LEU A 152 9.14 -5.69 -30.75
N HIS A 153 9.99 -5.30 -31.68
CA HIS A 153 9.74 -5.37 -33.10
C HIS A 153 10.62 -6.42 -33.80
N GLY A 154 10.04 -7.09 -34.75
CA GLY A 154 10.69 -8.05 -35.62
C GLY A 154 10.30 -7.82 -37.08
N ARG A 155 10.28 -8.88 -37.85
CA ARG A 155 9.90 -8.85 -39.27
C ARG A 155 9.09 -10.10 -39.64
N ARG A 156 7.90 -9.89 -40.19
CA ARG A 156 7.03 -11.00 -40.61
C ARG A 156 7.65 -11.87 -41.67
N ALA A 157 7.35 -13.15 -41.58
CA ALA A 157 7.65 -14.14 -42.60
C ALA A 157 6.67 -15.33 -42.54
N HIS A 158 6.61 -16.13 -43.57
CA HIS A 158 5.89 -17.39 -43.53
C HIS A 158 6.68 -18.39 -42.66
N THR A 159 6.00 -19.12 -41.76
CA THR A 159 6.66 -20.09 -40.87
C THR A 159 7.46 -21.20 -41.57
N SER A 160 7.15 -21.49 -42.86
CA SER A 160 7.97 -22.41 -43.66
C SER A 160 9.31 -21.81 -44.13
N ARG A 161 9.53 -20.50 -43.94
CA ARG A 161 10.76 -19.79 -44.31
C ARG A 161 11.13 -18.79 -43.21
N PRO A 162 11.31 -19.23 -41.95
CA PRO A 162 11.50 -18.34 -40.81
C PRO A 162 12.76 -17.47 -40.95
N TRP A 163 13.78 -17.91 -41.69
CA TRP A 163 15.00 -17.12 -41.95
C TRP A 163 14.78 -15.83 -42.76
N MET A 164 13.60 -15.66 -43.37
CA MET A 164 13.22 -14.42 -44.07
C MET A 164 12.65 -13.35 -43.10
N GLY A 165 12.37 -13.75 -41.85
CA GLY A 165 11.81 -12.89 -40.79
C GLY A 165 12.76 -12.65 -39.63
N VAL A 166 12.25 -11.95 -38.64
CA VAL A 166 12.80 -11.82 -37.27
C VAL A 166 11.66 -12.05 -36.34
N ASN A 167 11.70 -13.11 -35.55
CA ASN A 167 10.61 -13.47 -34.64
C ASN A 167 10.67 -12.61 -33.35
N ALA A 168 9.65 -11.80 -33.11
CA ALA A 168 9.57 -10.99 -31.91
C ALA A 168 9.43 -11.83 -30.62
N ILE A 169 8.87 -13.05 -30.71
CA ILE A 169 8.78 -13.98 -29.56
C ILE A 169 10.18 -14.51 -29.19
N ASP A 170 11.03 -14.83 -30.19
CA ASP A 170 12.40 -15.29 -29.90
C ASP A 170 13.20 -14.17 -29.21
N ARG A 171 13.01 -12.89 -29.63
CA ARG A 171 13.59 -11.73 -28.98
C ARG A 171 13.08 -11.54 -27.55
N LEU A 172 11.77 -11.77 -27.33
CA LEU A 172 11.18 -11.74 -25.99
C LEU A 172 11.86 -12.75 -25.06
N GLY A 173 12.21 -13.95 -25.56
CA GLY A 173 12.96 -14.96 -24.79
C GLY A 173 14.30 -14.43 -24.27
N THR A 174 15.04 -13.67 -25.09
CA THR A 174 16.31 -13.04 -24.69
C THR A 174 16.09 -11.96 -23.60
N VAL A 175 15.09 -11.11 -23.79
CA VAL A 175 14.72 -10.09 -22.79
C VAL A 175 14.30 -10.73 -21.46
N LEU A 176 13.49 -11.80 -21.48
CA LEU A 176 13.08 -12.52 -20.27
C LEU A 176 14.27 -13.14 -19.53
N ALA A 177 15.25 -13.70 -20.25
CA ALA A 177 16.48 -14.17 -19.63
C ALA A 177 17.20 -13.03 -18.91
N ARG A 178 17.32 -11.86 -19.57
CA ARG A 178 17.93 -10.66 -18.98
C ARG A 178 17.18 -10.16 -17.75
N VAL A 179 15.83 -10.20 -17.76
CA VAL A 179 14.99 -9.85 -16.61
C VAL A 179 15.18 -10.81 -15.44
N ASN A 180 15.36 -12.11 -15.70
CA ASN A 180 15.65 -13.10 -14.66
C ASN A 180 16.98 -12.84 -13.96
N ASP A 181 17.97 -12.34 -14.69
CA ASP A 181 19.31 -12.01 -14.19
C ASP A 181 19.40 -10.60 -13.61
N PHE A 182 18.26 -9.88 -13.50
CA PHE A 182 18.25 -8.53 -12.93
C PHE A 182 18.84 -8.54 -11.51
N ASP A 183 19.79 -7.62 -11.26
CA ASP A 183 20.40 -7.42 -9.95
C ASP A 183 19.37 -6.83 -8.97
N ARG A 184 18.69 -7.71 -8.23
CA ARG A 184 17.71 -7.35 -7.19
C ARG A 184 18.46 -6.98 -5.94
N ARG A 185 18.57 -5.67 -5.67
CA ARG A 185 19.25 -5.17 -4.48
C ARG A 185 18.48 -5.52 -3.21
N SER A 186 19.20 -5.56 -2.10
CA SER A 186 18.63 -5.69 -0.76
C SER A 186 19.24 -4.64 0.16
N PRO A 187 18.99 -3.33 -0.06
CA PRO A 187 19.60 -2.29 0.74
C PRO A 187 19.11 -2.31 2.19
N GLU A 188 20.04 -2.09 3.11
CA GLU A 188 19.76 -1.83 4.51
C GLU A 188 19.57 -0.32 4.70
N LEU A 189 18.38 0.09 5.13
CA LEU A 189 18.00 1.49 5.33
C LEU A 189 17.56 1.68 6.78
N GLY A 190 18.45 2.22 7.58
CA GLY A 190 18.25 2.30 9.04
C GLY A 190 18.17 0.90 9.68
N ALA A 191 17.09 0.59 10.34
CA ALA A 191 16.89 -0.67 11.07
C ALA A 191 16.28 -1.80 10.23
N VAL A 192 16.03 -1.58 8.93
CA VAL A 192 15.27 -2.53 8.09
C VAL A 192 15.97 -2.79 6.75
N VAL A 193 15.71 -3.98 6.19
CA VAL A 193 16.24 -4.40 4.89
C VAL A 193 15.08 -4.49 3.90
N PHE A 194 15.13 -3.71 2.83
CA PHE A 194 14.22 -3.84 1.69
C PHE A 194 14.72 -4.91 0.73
N ARG A 195 13.78 -5.54 0.01
CA ARG A 195 14.11 -6.55 -1.00
C ARG A 195 13.43 -6.17 -2.31
N GLU A 196 14.22 -5.69 -3.26
CA GLU A 196 13.72 -5.35 -4.59
C GLU A 196 13.24 -6.58 -5.36
N SER A 197 12.25 -6.39 -6.22
CA SER A 197 11.77 -7.45 -7.10
C SER A 197 11.41 -6.90 -8.48
N LEU A 198 11.74 -7.64 -9.52
CA LEU A 198 11.34 -7.38 -10.89
C LEU A 198 10.62 -8.62 -11.43
N SER A 199 9.38 -8.45 -11.88
CA SER A 199 8.53 -9.54 -12.33
C SER A 199 7.89 -9.24 -13.67
N PRO A 200 7.98 -10.15 -14.67
CA PRO A 200 7.10 -10.14 -15.84
C PRO A 200 5.65 -10.40 -15.36
N VAL A 201 4.71 -9.56 -15.78
CA VAL A 201 3.30 -9.68 -15.34
C VAL A 201 2.32 -9.88 -16.49
N ARG A 202 2.74 -9.62 -17.72
CA ARG A 202 1.92 -9.82 -18.93
C ARG A 202 2.79 -9.95 -20.17
N VAL A 203 2.37 -10.80 -21.10
CA VAL A 203 2.99 -10.98 -22.43
C VAL A 203 1.90 -11.02 -23.48
N GLU A 204 2.13 -10.36 -24.60
CA GLU A 204 1.25 -10.40 -25.76
C GLU A 204 2.09 -10.56 -27.06
N SER A 205 1.72 -11.51 -27.90
CA SER A 205 2.21 -11.65 -29.26
C SER A 205 1.35 -12.65 -30.03
N PHE A 206 0.83 -12.25 -31.17
CA PHE A 206 0.14 -13.16 -32.10
C PHE A 206 -0.12 -12.43 -33.41
N VAL A 207 -0.06 -13.14 -34.54
CA VAL A 207 -0.51 -12.67 -35.87
C VAL A 207 -1.42 -13.73 -36.49
N ALA A 208 -0.89 -14.88 -36.83
CA ALA A 208 -1.62 -16.04 -37.33
C ALA A 208 -0.71 -17.31 -37.18
N ASN A 209 -1.32 -18.49 -37.19
CA ASN A 209 -0.62 -19.74 -36.90
C ASN A 209 0.53 -20.08 -37.87
N ASN A 210 0.55 -19.50 -39.08
CA ASN A 210 1.57 -19.73 -40.13
C ASN A 210 2.42 -18.50 -40.42
N VAL A 211 2.43 -17.51 -39.46
CA VAL A 211 3.18 -16.26 -39.60
C VAL A 211 4.19 -16.15 -38.46
N VAL A 212 5.44 -15.88 -38.78
CA VAL A 212 6.46 -15.44 -37.82
C VAL A 212 6.03 -14.07 -37.29
N PRO A 213 5.75 -13.88 -35.98
CA PRO A 213 5.25 -12.62 -35.45
C PRO A 213 6.32 -11.54 -35.45
N ASP A 214 5.92 -10.34 -35.87
CA ASP A 214 6.77 -9.16 -35.96
C ASP A 214 6.62 -8.21 -34.79
N LYS A 215 5.75 -8.54 -33.82
CA LYS A 215 5.56 -7.74 -32.59
C LYS A 215 5.35 -8.64 -31.39
N ALA A 216 5.94 -8.25 -30.27
CA ALA A 216 5.66 -8.78 -28.95
C ALA A 216 5.67 -7.65 -27.94
N ALA A 217 4.81 -7.74 -26.92
CA ALA A 217 4.78 -6.80 -25.82
C ALA A 217 4.97 -7.54 -24.48
N LEU A 218 5.75 -6.94 -23.59
CA LEU A 218 6.04 -7.43 -22.25
C LEU A 218 5.78 -6.34 -21.23
N TRP A 219 5.04 -6.66 -20.18
CA TRP A 219 4.87 -5.77 -19.01
C TRP A 219 5.70 -6.29 -17.86
N LEU A 220 6.45 -5.37 -17.27
CA LEU A 220 7.29 -5.61 -16.10
C LEU A 220 6.80 -4.76 -14.94
N ASN A 221 6.68 -5.36 -13.74
CA ASN A 221 6.51 -4.64 -12.49
C ASN A 221 7.82 -4.68 -11.71
N TYR A 222 8.36 -3.50 -11.38
CA TYR A 222 9.56 -3.34 -10.55
C TYR A 222 9.19 -2.72 -9.22
N ARG A 223 9.50 -3.43 -8.13
CA ARG A 223 9.43 -2.94 -6.76
C ARG A 223 10.82 -2.51 -6.33
N PHE A 224 11.00 -1.22 -6.09
CA PHE A 224 12.29 -0.61 -5.77
C PHE A 224 12.34 -0.07 -4.34
N ALA A 225 13.54 -0.02 -3.75
CA ALA A 225 13.73 0.43 -2.38
C ALA A 225 13.69 1.97 -2.26
N PRO A 226 13.41 2.52 -1.05
CA PRO A 226 13.28 3.96 -0.81
C PRO A 226 14.52 4.82 -1.06
N ASP A 227 15.67 4.23 -1.29
CA ASP A 227 16.90 4.93 -1.66
C ASP A 227 16.94 5.34 -3.14
N LEU A 228 15.92 4.97 -3.92
CA LEU A 228 15.76 5.38 -5.31
C LEU A 228 14.51 6.25 -5.48
N THR A 229 14.64 7.27 -6.31
CA THR A 229 13.49 7.97 -6.90
C THR A 229 12.91 7.13 -8.04
N ILE A 230 11.67 7.43 -8.47
CA ILE A 230 11.04 6.81 -9.66
C ILE A 230 11.95 6.95 -10.89
N ALA A 231 12.56 8.13 -11.10
CA ALA A 231 13.46 8.36 -12.23
C ALA A 231 14.69 7.43 -12.17
N GLN A 232 15.36 7.35 -11.02
CA GLN A 232 16.52 6.48 -10.83
C GLN A 232 16.18 5.00 -10.99
N ALA A 233 15.02 4.55 -10.46
CA ALA A 233 14.56 3.18 -10.61
C ALA A 233 14.26 2.84 -12.08
N LYS A 234 13.60 3.76 -12.81
CA LYS A 234 13.35 3.64 -14.24
C LYS A 234 14.66 3.57 -15.02
N ASP A 235 15.57 4.51 -14.80
CA ASP A 235 16.85 4.58 -15.51
C ASP A 235 17.67 3.30 -15.28
N ARG A 236 17.66 2.76 -14.06
CA ARG A 236 18.33 1.50 -13.73
C ARG A 236 17.71 0.32 -14.50
N LEU A 237 16.39 0.22 -14.56
CA LEU A 237 15.70 -0.83 -15.30
C LEU A 237 15.97 -0.71 -16.80
N VAL A 238 15.85 0.49 -17.36
CA VAL A 238 16.10 0.76 -18.77
C VAL A 238 17.55 0.41 -19.14
N ALA A 239 18.53 0.87 -18.37
CA ALA A 239 19.95 0.56 -18.62
C ALA A 239 20.24 -0.94 -18.55
N TRP A 240 19.54 -1.68 -17.68
CA TRP A 240 19.70 -3.12 -17.58
C TRP A 240 19.18 -3.86 -18.82
N ILE A 241 18.05 -3.44 -19.36
CA ILE A 241 17.39 -4.10 -20.50
C ILE A 241 17.97 -3.65 -21.85
N ALA A 242 18.49 -2.41 -21.92
CA ALA A 242 18.95 -1.80 -23.17
C ALA A 242 19.86 -2.66 -24.05
N PRO A 243 20.79 -3.50 -23.53
CA PRO A 243 21.62 -4.37 -24.40
C PRO A 243 20.83 -5.35 -25.27
N GLU A 244 19.59 -5.66 -24.94
CA GLU A 244 18.72 -6.61 -25.66
C GLU A 244 17.78 -5.90 -26.64
N LEU A 245 17.83 -4.56 -26.70
CA LEU A 245 16.92 -3.76 -27.52
C LEU A 245 17.59 -3.30 -28.82
N THR A 246 16.75 -3.03 -29.81
CA THR A 246 17.11 -2.34 -31.05
C THR A 246 16.48 -0.94 -31.09
N ASP A 247 16.86 -0.14 -32.05
CA ASP A 247 16.33 1.25 -32.24
C ASP A 247 14.82 1.27 -32.53
N ASP A 248 14.24 0.14 -33.00
CA ASP A 248 12.82 0.01 -33.28
C ASP A 248 11.99 -0.30 -32.02
N ASP A 249 12.61 -0.75 -30.91
CA ASP A 249 11.94 -1.15 -29.71
C ASP A 249 11.65 0.06 -28.80
N THR A 250 10.59 -0.03 -28.00
CA THR A 250 10.22 1.06 -27.09
C THR A 250 9.95 0.57 -25.68
N ILE A 251 10.32 1.41 -24.70
CA ILE A 251 9.94 1.24 -23.28
C ILE A 251 9.05 2.40 -22.88
N THR A 252 7.83 2.10 -22.44
CA THR A 252 6.86 3.07 -21.97
C THR A 252 6.62 2.87 -20.48
N LEU A 253 6.74 3.94 -19.68
CA LEU A 253 6.29 3.94 -18.30
C LEU A 253 4.77 4.10 -18.29
N GLU A 254 4.03 3.10 -17.79
CA GLU A 254 2.57 3.15 -17.72
C GLU A 254 2.06 3.63 -16.37
N ASP A 255 2.78 3.29 -15.30
CA ASP A 255 2.38 3.61 -13.94
C ASP A 255 3.59 3.63 -13.00
N ALA A 256 3.57 4.50 -12.00
CA ALA A 256 4.61 4.54 -10.97
C ALA A 256 4.12 5.22 -9.70
N ALA A 257 4.57 4.70 -8.55
CA ALA A 257 4.41 5.34 -7.26
C ALA A 257 5.75 5.38 -6.50
N SER A 258 6.00 6.49 -5.81
CA SER A 258 7.21 6.67 -5.01
C SER A 258 7.28 5.68 -3.86
N ALA A 259 8.47 5.36 -3.40
CA ALA A 259 8.67 4.64 -2.14
C ALA A 259 8.45 5.57 -0.94
N GLY A 260 8.07 4.99 0.20
CA GLY A 260 7.98 5.71 1.47
C GLY A 260 9.27 5.56 2.28
N THR A 261 9.78 6.66 2.81
CA THR A 261 11.04 6.67 3.59
C THR A 261 10.84 5.97 4.94
N PRO A 262 11.71 5.00 5.32
CA PRO A 262 11.65 4.40 6.64
C PRO A 262 12.11 5.40 7.70
N ASN A 263 11.20 5.78 8.61
CA ASN A 263 11.50 6.69 9.72
C ASN A 263 10.89 6.14 11.02
N PRO A 264 11.70 5.68 12.01
CA PRO A 264 11.22 5.18 13.29
C PRO A 264 10.95 6.29 14.32
N GLU A 265 11.24 7.55 14.02
CA GLU A 265 11.12 8.67 14.95
C GLU A 265 9.68 8.87 15.42
N GLY A 266 9.47 8.92 16.73
CA GLY A 266 8.16 9.04 17.37
C GLY A 266 7.42 7.70 17.56
N PHE A 267 7.97 6.59 17.04
CA PHE A 267 7.38 5.25 17.15
C PHE A 267 8.11 4.29 18.09
N GLU A 268 9.13 4.74 18.82
CA GLU A 268 9.98 3.86 19.65
C GLU A 268 9.16 3.08 20.70
N ALA A 269 8.14 3.71 21.28
CA ALA A 269 7.27 3.06 22.24
C ALA A 269 6.35 2.03 21.58
N LEU A 270 5.83 2.32 20.37
CA LEU A 270 5.03 1.39 19.58
C LEU A 270 5.87 0.20 19.14
N ILE A 271 7.09 0.45 18.64
CA ILE A 271 8.06 -0.60 18.23
C ILE A 271 8.38 -1.54 19.39
N ARG A 272 8.69 -0.98 20.58
CA ARG A 272 8.95 -1.81 21.78
C ARG A 272 7.77 -2.69 22.15
N ARG A 273 6.55 -2.18 22.00
CA ARG A 273 5.33 -2.90 22.34
C ARG A 273 4.99 -3.97 21.30
N ALA A 274 5.16 -3.67 20.03
CA ALA A 274 5.00 -4.63 18.93
C ALA A 274 6.02 -5.77 18.99
N GLY A 275 7.20 -5.51 19.53
CA GLY A 275 8.28 -6.49 19.68
C GLY A 275 8.99 -6.85 18.37
N SER A 276 8.55 -6.30 17.24
CA SER A 276 9.15 -6.53 15.92
C SER A 276 9.04 -5.31 15.02
N VAL A 277 10.08 -5.11 14.20
CA VAL A 277 10.14 -4.07 13.18
C VAL A 277 10.67 -4.67 11.88
N ARG A 278 10.09 -4.28 10.74
CA ARG A 278 10.53 -4.75 9.42
C ARG A 278 10.23 -3.72 8.33
N ALA A 279 10.76 -3.95 7.14
CA ALA A 279 10.44 -3.14 5.97
C ALA A 279 9.07 -3.55 5.39
N LYS A 280 8.25 -2.58 4.97
CA LYS A 280 7.07 -2.85 4.15
C LYS A 280 7.51 -3.14 2.72
N LEU A 281 7.25 -4.35 2.22
CA LEU A 281 7.61 -4.76 0.86
C LEU A 281 6.51 -4.42 -0.17
N GLY A 282 5.24 -4.28 0.27
CA GLY A 282 4.16 -3.69 -0.52
C GLY A 282 4.28 -2.16 -0.60
N TRP A 283 3.60 -1.55 -1.55
CA TRP A 283 3.38 -0.10 -1.55
C TRP A 283 2.19 0.22 -0.64
N THR A 284 2.23 1.35 0.04
CA THR A 284 1.13 1.92 0.84
C THR A 284 1.22 3.44 0.84
N ASP A 285 0.19 4.12 1.31
CA ASP A 285 0.13 5.57 1.44
C ASP A 285 1.12 6.15 2.48
N VAL A 286 1.92 5.32 3.17
CA VAL A 286 3.14 5.78 3.88
C VAL A 286 4.05 6.57 2.93
N SER A 287 4.09 6.19 1.64
CA SER A 287 4.79 6.95 0.59
C SER A 287 4.31 8.39 0.50
N PHE A 288 3.00 8.59 0.45
CA PHE A 288 2.41 9.92 0.35
C PHE A 288 2.66 10.75 1.61
N LEU A 289 2.35 10.20 2.79
CA LEU A 289 2.51 10.92 4.05
C LEU A 289 3.97 11.27 4.34
N SER A 290 4.90 10.36 4.06
CA SER A 290 6.34 10.66 4.19
C SER A 290 6.81 11.72 3.18
N GLY A 291 6.19 11.77 2.00
CA GLY A 291 6.39 12.83 1.01
C GLY A 291 5.94 14.22 1.49
N LEU A 292 4.93 14.27 2.38
CA LEU A 292 4.49 15.48 3.07
C LEU A 292 5.37 15.86 4.27
N GLY A 293 6.39 15.05 4.58
CA GLY A 293 7.30 15.26 5.71
C GLY A 293 6.79 14.70 7.04
N VAL A 294 5.71 13.90 7.04
CA VAL A 294 5.15 13.27 8.24
C VAL A 294 5.81 11.89 8.44
N PRO A 295 6.54 11.65 9.54
CA PRO A 295 7.01 10.33 9.91
C PRO A 295 5.86 9.34 9.93
N SER A 296 5.93 8.26 9.16
CA SER A 296 4.79 7.37 8.92
C SER A 296 5.22 5.90 8.94
N VAL A 297 4.37 5.05 9.51
CA VAL A 297 4.58 3.60 9.58
C VAL A 297 3.28 2.85 9.25
N ASN A 298 3.40 1.57 8.88
CA ASN A 298 2.26 0.66 8.86
C ASN A 298 2.24 -0.14 10.16
N PHE A 299 1.07 -0.26 10.79
CA PHE A 299 0.86 -1.09 11.96
C PHE A 299 -0.62 -1.44 12.13
N GLY A 300 -0.98 -2.71 12.02
CA GLY A 300 -2.35 -3.14 12.24
C GLY A 300 -2.49 -4.65 12.40
N PRO A 301 -3.72 -5.12 12.63
CA PRO A 301 -4.05 -6.53 12.76
C PRO A 301 -4.04 -7.23 11.40
N GLY A 302 -3.90 -8.54 11.44
CA GLY A 302 -3.99 -9.38 10.25
C GLY A 302 -2.66 -9.69 9.59
N ASP A 303 -2.59 -10.90 9.06
CA ASP A 303 -1.43 -11.40 8.33
C ASP A 303 -1.46 -10.89 6.88
N PRO A 304 -0.48 -10.07 6.44
CA PRO A 304 -0.45 -9.53 5.08
C PRO A 304 -0.37 -10.61 3.99
N LEU A 305 0.02 -11.84 4.32
CA LEU A 305 0.05 -12.95 3.38
C LEU A 305 -1.34 -13.51 3.05
N LEU A 306 -2.36 -13.13 3.81
CA LEU A 306 -3.76 -13.51 3.58
C LEU A 306 -4.54 -12.46 2.79
N ALA A 307 -4.01 -11.25 2.65
CA ALA A 307 -4.59 -10.19 1.83
C ALA A 307 -4.80 -10.66 0.39
N HIS A 308 -5.89 -10.23 -0.25
CA HIS A 308 -6.23 -10.54 -1.65
C HIS A 308 -6.37 -12.05 -1.94
N SER A 309 -6.69 -12.87 -0.93
CA SER A 309 -6.85 -14.31 -1.08
C SER A 309 -8.27 -14.77 -0.74
N GLY A 310 -8.73 -15.88 -1.34
CA GLY A 310 -10.02 -16.50 -1.01
C GLY A 310 -10.09 -17.09 0.41
N HIS A 311 -9.04 -16.95 1.22
CA HIS A 311 -8.95 -17.40 2.61
C HIS A 311 -8.71 -16.24 3.57
N GLU A 312 -9.04 -15.04 3.15
CA GLU A 312 -8.81 -13.82 3.90
C GLU A 312 -9.54 -13.87 5.26
N ARG A 313 -8.81 -13.57 6.31
CA ARG A 313 -9.30 -13.55 7.69
C ARG A 313 -8.41 -12.72 8.59
N VAL A 314 -8.95 -12.30 9.73
CA VAL A 314 -8.20 -11.65 10.82
C VAL A 314 -8.48 -12.37 12.15
N ALA A 315 -7.45 -12.60 12.94
CA ALA A 315 -7.62 -13.16 14.27
C ALA A 315 -8.25 -12.12 15.21
N LYS A 316 -9.28 -12.53 15.99
CA LYS A 316 -9.91 -11.66 17.01
C LYS A 316 -8.89 -11.17 18.04
N SER A 317 -7.94 -12.03 18.41
CA SER A 317 -6.83 -11.68 19.31
C SER A 317 -5.90 -10.60 18.73
N ALA A 318 -5.66 -10.60 17.41
CA ALA A 318 -4.84 -9.59 16.75
C ALA A 318 -5.51 -8.20 16.76
N LEU A 319 -6.84 -8.14 16.61
CA LEU A 319 -7.60 -6.90 16.75
C LEU A 319 -7.42 -6.30 18.16
N VAL A 320 -7.61 -7.12 19.19
CA VAL A 320 -7.45 -6.71 20.59
C VAL A 320 -6.02 -6.28 20.90
N ALA A 321 -5.02 -7.01 20.40
CA ALA A 321 -3.62 -6.69 20.60
C ALA A 321 -3.22 -5.37 19.92
N SER A 322 -3.68 -5.13 18.68
CA SER A 322 -3.41 -3.88 17.95
C SER A 322 -4.08 -2.69 18.65
N LEU A 323 -5.33 -2.84 19.09
CA LEU A 323 -6.03 -1.82 19.86
C LEU A 323 -5.26 -1.48 21.15
N ALA A 324 -4.84 -2.48 21.90
CA ALA A 324 -4.09 -2.30 23.15
C ALA A 324 -2.72 -1.65 22.92
N ALA A 325 -2.04 -1.97 21.81
CA ALA A 325 -0.77 -1.35 21.47
C ALA A 325 -0.92 0.14 21.14
N LEU A 326 -1.88 0.49 20.28
CA LEU A 326 -2.15 1.88 19.88
C LEU A 326 -2.69 2.70 21.06
N SER A 327 -3.64 2.17 21.83
CA SER A 327 -4.17 2.82 23.03
C SER A 327 -3.07 3.17 24.03
N SER A 328 -2.11 2.26 24.22
CA SER A 328 -0.96 2.50 25.12
C SER A 328 0.03 3.52 24.55
N TRP A 329 0.19 3.58 23.22
CA TRP A 329 1.11 4.48 22.55
C TRP A 329 0.56 5.91 22.45
N ILE A 330 -0.73 6.07 22.16
CA ILE A 330 -1.45 7.36 22.12
C ILE A 330 -1.69 7.91 23.54
N GLY A 331 -1.84 7.00 24.52
CA GLY A 331 -2.28 7.30 25.86
C GLY A 331 -3.81 7.32 25.96
N ILE A 332 -4.33 6.75 27.05
CA ILE A 332 -5.76 6.79 27.40
C ILE A 332 -5.89 7.47 28.75
N ASP A 333 -6.78 8.45 28.85
CA ASP A 333 -7.20 9.02 30.14
C ASP A 333 -8.14 8.04 30.86
N ARG A 334 -7.60 7.34 31.86
CA ARG A 334 -8.36 6.38 32.69
C ARG A 334 -9.10 7.03 33.84
N GLU A 335 -8.79 8.28 34.19
CA GLU A 335 -9.38 8.96 35.35
C GLU A 335 -10.82 9.44 35.04
N SER A 336 -11.15 9.67 33.77
CA SER A 336 -12.49 10.12 33.35
C SER A 336 -13.57 9.01 33.33
N ARG A 337 -13.23 7.75 33.54
CA ARG A 337 -14.20 6.62 33.56
C ARG A 337 -14.91 6.40 34.87
N THR A 338 -14.64 7.24 35.90
CA THR A 338 -15.20 7.07 37.28
C THR A 338 -16.25 8.10 37.63
N THR A 339 -16.81 8.80 36.67
CA THR A 339 -18.00 9.66 36.81
C THR A 339 -19.10 9.17 35.85
#